data_727887e4c13477e139b8eaec68e703df
#
_entry.id   727887e4c13477e139b8eaec68e703df
#
_cell.length_a   1.000
_cell.length_b   1.000
_cell.length_c   1.000
_cell.angle_alpha   90.00
_cell.angle_beta   90.00
_cell.angle_gamma   90.00
#
_symmetry.space_group_name_H-M   'P 1'
#
loop_
_entity.id
_entity.type
_entity.pdbx_description
1 polymer ?
#
loop_
_entity_poly.entity_id
_entity_poly.type
_entity_poly.pdbx_seq_one_letter_code
_entity_poly.pdbx_strand_id
1 'polypeptide(L)'
;MKKRILYFMPDNPSSGKAGNLTRCTQMLNYLESLSDMYEVDFLSIGDWGDWDEENKAKFLKKHPNVKLHLINRKGSKTNKIKQFFEYKLLNILPKLIKGTSVDITNPMLNKKVSNFIEKGNYDKVIISYASWAKVVSNIKTKPYLIVDTHDFITAQSRDKIGKIGKLFQSEINILKKFDEIWTYSVEEEYIFGQFTDKKITLIPISFPFCPTEYKENYKYELIFVGSLNPHNIAGIEWFEKEVLPFLEDTKVHIIGKICKVVPDHPNFVKHGMVDDIEDFYQNTKIAICPMLSGTGIKIKVLEALSHSLPVVTSRRGVDGLLNKTLNGCIVENTGKDFAEAILKLLHDKSFYIEKKKEAEKYFLENHSFEKEKKVLDNIFLTK
;
A
#
# COMPACT_ATOMS: atom_id res chain seq x y z
N MET A 1 -18.86 13.08 26.21
CA MET A 1 -19.03 13.42 24.77
C MET A 1 -18.02 12.59 23.99
N LYS A 2 -18.42 11.94 22.91
CA LYS A 2 -17.48 11.16 22.08
C LYS A 2 -16.51 12.13 21.40
N LYS A 3 -15.23 11.71 21.25
CA LYS A 3 -14.25 12.43 20.44
C LYS A 3 -14.57 12.25 18.96
N ARG A 4 -14.15 13.19 18.11
CA ARG A 4 -14.45 13.16 16.68
C ARG A 4 -13.19 12.95 15.86
N ILE A 5 -13.25 12.01 14.91
CA ILE A 5 -12.18 11.73 13.96
C ILE A 5 -12.68 12.03 12.56
N LEU A 6 -11.87 12.76 11.78
CA LEU A 6 -12.02 12.84 10.34
C LEU A 6 -10.96 11.93 9.69
N TYR A 7 -11.41 11.04 8.82
CA TYR A 7 -10.53 10.26 7.96
C TYR A 7 -10.77 10.65 6.51
N PHE A 8 -9.77 11.26 5.88
CA PHE A 8 -9.79 11.64 4.47
C PHE A 8 -9.03 10.63 3.62
N MET A 9 -9.72 10.07 2.63
CA MET A 9 -9.14 9.23 1.58
C MET A 9 -9.76 9.62 0.24
N PRO A 10 -8.96 9.93 -0.82
CA PRO A 10 -9.51 10.40 -2.09
C PRO A 10 -10.33 9.33 -2.83
N ASP A 11 -9.96 8.06 -2.66
CA ASP A 11 -10.56 6.91 -3.35
C ASP A 11 -11.65 6.24 -2.50
N ASN A 12 -12.55 5.51 -3.16
CA ASN A 12 -13.56 4.69 -2.49
C ASN A 12 -12.96 3.34 -2.09
N PRO A 13 -12.85 3.02 -0.80
CA PRO A 13 -12.29 1.75 -0.34
C PRO A 13 -13.14 0.51 -0.73
N SER A 14 -14.40 0.72 -1.18
CA SER A 14 -15.30 -0.36 -1.62
C SER A 14 -15.26 -0.61 -3.13
N SER A 15 -14.46 0.15 -3.90
CA SER A 15 -14.42 0.05 -5.37
C SER A 15 -13.49 -1.03 -5.91
N GLY A 16 -12.70 -1.71 -5.06
CA GLY A 16 -11.74 -2.71 -5.53
C GLY A 16 -10.91 -3.36 -4.41
N LYS A 17 -9.92 -4.14 -4.84
CA LYS A 17 -8.99 -4.88 -3.94
C LYS A 17 -7.54 -4.38 -4.05
N ALA A 18 -7.31 -3.13 -4.45
CA ALA A 18 -5.96 -2.57 -4.46
C ALA A 18 -5.43 -2.38 -3.03
N GLY A 19 -4.11 -2.49 -2.82
CA GLY A 19 -3.52 -2.47 -1.48
C GLY A 19 -3.89 -1.24 -0.65
N ASN A 20 -3.93 -0.05 -1.26
CA ASN A 20 -4.37 1.18 -0.60
C ASN A 20 -5.85 1.15 -0.16
N LEU A 21 -6.74 0.53 -0.97
CA LEU A 21 -8.16 0.39 -0.66
C LEU A 21 -8.39 -0.62 0.48
N THR A 22 -7.65 -1.73 0.44
CA THR A 22 -7.64 -2.73 1.51
C THR A 22 -7.19 -2.09 2.82
N ARG A 23 -6.10 -1.33 2.79
CA ARG A 23 -5.58 -0.62 3.96
C ARG A 23 -6.58 0.38 4.51
N CYS A 24 -7.22 1.19 3.64
CA CYS A 24 -8.27 2.11 4.07
C CYS A 24 -9.44 1.38 4.74
N THR A 25 -9.87 0.24 4.16
CA THR A 25 -10.91 -0.62 4.76
C THR A 25 -10.51 -1.14 6.15
N GLN A 26 -9.28 -1.62 6.32
CA GLN A 26 -8.78 -2.09 7.63
C GLN A 26 -8.80 -0.97 8.66
N MET A 27 -8.34 0.22 8.29
CA MET A 27 -8.38 1.40 9.17
C MET A 27 -9.82 1.78 9.54
N LEU A 28 -10.76 1.78 8.59
CA LEU A 28 -12.16 2.04 8.88
C LEU A 28 -12.75 1.00 9.83
N ASN A 29 -12.48 -0.29 9.61
CA ASN A 29 -12.93 -1.35 10.51
C ASN A 29 -12.38 -1.16 11.93
N TYR A 30 -11.11 -0.78 12.06
CA TYR A 30 -10.52 -0.47 13.35
C TYR A 30 -11.19 0.74 14.00
N LEU A 31 -11.39 1.84 13.28
CA LEU A 31 -12.06 3.03 13.82
C LEU A 31 -13.52 2.77 14.21
N GLU A 32 -14.23 1.93 13.45
CA GLU A 32 -15.59 1.50 13.80
C GLU A 32 -15.63 0.66 15.11
N SER A 33 -14.58 -0.14 15.35
CA SER A 33 -14.48 -0.88 16.62
C SER A 33 -14.36 0.04 17.85
N LEU A 34 -14.01 1.31 17.63
CA LEU A 34 -13.92 2.36 18.64
C LEU A 34 -15.18 3.25 18.70
N SER A 35 -16.29 2.84 18.09
CA SER A 35 -17.51 3.65 17.97
C SER A 35 -18.12 4.11 19.31
N ASP A 36 -17.83 3.44 20.42
CA ASP A 36 -18.24 3.87 21.75
C ASP A 36 -17.51 5.14 22.23
N MET A 37 -16.28 5.36 21.77
CA MET A 37 -15.41 6.46 22.16
C MET A 37 -15.32 7.56 21.11
N TYR A 38 -15.46 7.20 19.83
CA TYR A 38 -15.26 8.10 18.70
C TYR A 38 -16.46 8.14 17.75
N GLU A 39 -16.76 9.34 17.24
CA GLU A 39 -17.56 9.54 16.04
C GLU A 39 -16.60 9.68 14.84
N VAL A 40 -16.82 8.90 13.78
CA VAL A 40 -15.96 8.88 12.61
C VAL A 40 -16.68 9.47 11.40
N ASP A 41 -16.13 10.55 10.86
CA ASP A 41 -16.52 11.11 9.57
C ASP A 41 -15.49 10.66 8.52
N PHE A 42 -15.95 10.04 7.43
CA PHE A 42 -15.13 9.66 6.29
C PHE A 42 -15.37 10.66 5.16
N LEU A 43 -14.32 11.36 4.77
CA LEU A 43 -14.36 12.35 3.71
C LEU A 43 -13.64 11.85 2.47
N SER A 44 -14.31 11.87 1.31
CA SER A 44 -13.72 11.45 0.05
C SER A 44 -14.04 12.40 -1.10
N ILE A 45 -13.40 12.13 -2.26
CA ILE A 45 -13.51 12.97 -3.46
C ILE A 45 -14.55 12.39 -4.41
N GLY A 46 -15.74 12.98 -4.44
CA GLY A 46 -16.89 12.45 -5.19
C GLY A 46 -16.70 12.39 -6.72
N ASP A 47 -15.84 13.22 -7.30
CA ASP A 47 -15.53 13.23 -8.74
C ASP A 47 -14.17 12.57 -9.07
N TRP A 48 -13.67 11.71 -8.18
CA TRP A 48 -12.39 11.00 -8.33
C TRP A 48 -12.49 9.51 -8.02
N GLY A 49 -13.08 9.11 -6.92
CA GLY A 49 -12.91 7.82 -6.24
C GLY A 49 -13.97 6.75 -6.56
N ASP A 50 -14.57 6.74 -7.76
CA ASP A 50 -15.60 5.76 -8.16
C ASP A 50 -16.82 5.73 -7.20
N TRP A 51 -17.34 6.92 -6.87
CA TRP A 51 -18.49 7.13 -6.00
C TRP A 51 -19.82 7.18 -6.79
N ASP A 52 -20.12 6.13 -7.56
CA ASP A 52 -21.47 5.93 -8.07
C ASP A 52 -22.44 5.47 -6.95
N GLU A 53 -23.72 5.43 -7.24
CA GLU A 53 -24.75 5.09 -6.25
C GLU A 53 -24.58 3.64 -5.73
N GLU A 54 -24.14 2.71 -6.57
CA GLU A 54 -23.90 1.32 -6.19
C GLU A 54 -22.73 1.21 -5.20
N ASN A 55 -21.59 1.79 -5.54
CA ASN A 55 -20.39 1.77 -4.69
C ASN A 55 -20.60 2.55 -3.38
N LYS A 56 -21.39 3.63 -3.42
CA LYS A 56 -21.80 4.37 -2.22
C LYS A 56 -22.68 3.51 -1.31
N ALA A 57 -23.65 2.78 -1.87
CA ALA A 57 -24.49 1.87 -1.10
C ALA A 57 -23.65 0.72 -0.48
N LYS A 58 -22.68 0.18 -1.23
CA LYS A 58 -21.74 -0.84 -0.72
C LYS A 58 -20.94 -0.30 0.47
N PHE A 59 -20.41 0.92 0.37
CA PHE A 59 -19.68 1.57 1.45
C PHE A 59 -20.54 1.72 2.71
N LEU A 60 -21.74 2.31 2.57
CA LEU A 60 -22.65 2.54 3.70
C LEU A 60 -23.11 1.23 4.38
N LYS A 61 -23.32 0.17 3.57
CA LYS A 61 -23.64 -1.17 4.10
C LYS A 61 -22.47 -1.78 4.88
N LYS A 62 -21.25 -1.56 4.41
CA LYS A 62 -20.03 -2.13 5.00
C LYS A 62 -19.59 -1.37 6.27
N HIS A 63 -19.83 -0.05 6.30
CA HIS A 63 -19.41 0.86 7.36
C HIS A 63 -20.60 1.65 7.93
N PRO A 64 -21.54 1.00 8.64
CA PRO A 64 -22.80 1.63 9.09
C PRO A 64 -22.61 2.71 10.15
N ASN A 65 -21.50 2.67 10.90
CA ASN A 65 -21.21 3.65 11.97
C ASN A 65 -20.30 4.80 11.50
N VAL A 66 -19.94 4.85 10.22
CA VAL A 66 -19.12 5.91 9.62
C VAL A 66 -19.99 6.87 8.82
N LYS A 67 -19.86 8.16 9.08
CA LYS A 67 -20.58 9.21 8.32
C LYS A 67 -19.83 9.53 7.06
N LEU A 68 -20.38 9.18 5.89
CA LEU A 68 -19.79 9.47 4.58
C LEU A 68 -20.05 10.89 4.12
N HIS A 69 -18.98 11.60 3.73
CA HIS A 69 -19.03 12.92 3.12
C HIS A 69 -18.26 12.94 1.79
N LEU A 70 -18.84 13.53 0.76
CA LEU A 70 -18.25 13.64 -0.57
C LEU A 70 -18.07 15.11 -0.96
N ILE A 71 -16.84 15.47 -1.34
CA ILE A 71 -16.49 16.79 -1.85
C ILE A 71 -15.95 16.66 -3.27
N ASN A 72 -16.50 17.45 -4.21
CA ASN A 72 -16.00 17.47 -5.58
C ASN A 72 -14.85 18.45 -5.74
N ARG A 73 -13.77 18.01 -6.43
CA ARG A 73 -12.64 18.86 -6.83
C ARG A 73 -13.05 19.92 -7.83
N LYS A 74 -13.92 19.52 -8.77
CA LYS A 74 -14.43 20.40 -9.82
C LYS A 74 -15.59 21.23 -9.30
N GLY A 75 -15.68 22.47 -9.76
CA GLY A 75 -16.86 23.31 -9.54
C GLY A 75 -18.07 22.77 -10.32
N SER A 76 -19.28 23.21 -9.93
CA SER A 76 -20.50 22.87 -10.65
C SER A 76 -20.39 23.26 -12.13
N LYS A 77 -20.84 22.37 -13.03
CA LYS A 77 -20.87 22.63 -14.49
C LYS A 77 -21.88 23.72 -14.91
N THR A 78 -22.69 24.21 -13.98
CA THR A 78 -23.80 25.17 -14.26
C THR A 78 -23.33 26.55 -14.71
N ASN A 79 -22.08 26.95 -14.40
CA ASN A 79 -21.55 28.25 -14.84
C ASN A 79 -20.15 28.08 -15.44
N LYS A 80 -20.07 28.06 -16.79
CA LYS A 80 -18.82 27.87 -17.55
C LYS A 80 -17.75 28.94 -17.26
N ILE A 81 -18.17 30.20 -17.02
CA ILE A 81 -17.26 31.31 -16.72
C ILE A 81 -16.66 31.13 -15.32
N LYS A 82 -17.47 30.81 -14.33
CA LYS A 82 -17.03 30.53 -12.96
C LYS A 82 -16.11 29.31 -12.92
N GLN A 83 -16.46 28.26 -13.67
CA GLN A 83 -15.61 27.05 -13.82
C GLN A 83 -14.26 27.36 -14.50
N PHE A 84 -14.22 28.27 -15.47
CA PHE A 84 -12.97 28.68 -16.12
C PHE A 84 -12.05 29.41 -15.12
N PHE A 85 -12.55 30.39 -14.38
CA PHE A 85 -11.72 31.11 -13.41
C PHE A 85 -11.36 30.28 -12.17
N GLU A 86 -12.30 29.57 -11.58
CA GLU A 86 -12.07 28.83 -10.33
C GLU A 86 -11.33 27.51 -10.53
N TYR A 87 -11.43 26.88 -11.72
CA TYR A 87 -10.82 25.58 -11.97
C TYR A 87 -9.71 25.63 -13.03
N LYS A 88 -9.96 26.18 -14.21
CA LYS A 88 -8.95 26.15 -15.29
C LYS A 88 -7.79 27.10 -15.02
N LEU A 89 -8.05 28.35 -14.63
CA LEU A 89 -7.01 29.34 -14.38
C LEU A 89 -6.14 28.95 -13.17
N LEU A 90 -6.76 28.53 -12.06
CA LEU A 90 -6.05 28.10 -10.85
C LEU A 90 -5.30 26.78 -11.02
N ASN A 91 -5.64 25.96 -12.03
CA ASN A 91 -4.89 24.75 -12.37
C ASN A 91 -3.80 24.96 -13.45
N ILE A 92 -3.79 26.10 -14.16
CA ILE A 92 -2.73 26.43 -15.12
C ILE A 92 -1.44 26.81 -14.40
N LEU A 93 -1.50 27.61 -13.35
CA LEU A 93 -0.34 28.00 -12.53
C LEU A 93 0.42 26.77 -11.93
N PRO A 94 -0.25 25.79 -11.30
CA PRO A 94 0.41 24.57 -10.86
C PRO A 94 0.98 23.71 -12.02
N LYS A 95 0.38 23.78 -13.22
CA LYS A 95 0.91 23.07 -14.40
C LYS A 95 2.23 23.64 -14.91
N LEU A 96 2.48 24.93 -14.73
CA LEU A 96 3.75 25.57 -15.04
C LEU A 96 4.87 25.14 -14.06
N ILE A 97 4.48 24.70 -12.84
CA ILE A 97 5.37 24.19 -11.79
C ILE A 97 5.43 22.65 -11.81
N LYS A 98 4.78 22.00 -12.78
CA LYS A 98 4.67 20.54 -12.88
C LYS A 98 6.02 19.84 -12.76
N GLY A 99 6.08 18.87 -11.85
CA GLY A 99 7.23 18.02 -11.62
C GLY A 99 8.23 18.54 -10.56
N THR A 100 7.87 19.59 -9.81
CA THR A 100 8.66 20.09 -8.67
C THR A 100 7.91 20.04 -7.35
N SER A 101 6.65 19.58 -7.36
CA SER A 101 5.82 19.41 -6.16
C SER A 101 5.08 18.08 -6.22
N VAL A 102 4.98 17.42 -5.07
CA VAL A 102 4.16 16.20 -4.91
C VAL A 102 2.66 16.52 -4.76
N ASP A 103 2.30 17.77 -4.50
CA ASP A 103 0.93 18.20 -4.30
C ASP A 103 0.10 18.15 -5.59
N ILE A 104 -1.05 17.50 -5.53
CA ILE A 104 -2.03 17.39 -6.62
C ILE A 104 -3.34 18.08 -6.34
N THR A 105 -3.44 18.77 -5.20
CA THR A 105 -4.64 19.54 -4.81
C THR A 105 -4.76 20.85 -5.57
N ASN A 106 -5.85 21.54 -5.37
CA ASN A 106 -6.06 22.89 -5.88
C ASN A 106 -6.64 23.80 -4.78
N PRO A 107 -6.50 25.14 -4.91
CA PRO A 107 -6.93 26.08 -3.88
C PRO A 107 -8.42 25.98 -3.51
N MET A 108 -9.29 25.65 -4.48
CA MET A 108 -10.73 25.50 -4.22
C MET A 108 -11.00 24.27 -3.36
N LEU A 109 -10.37 23.12 -3.68
CA LEU A 109 -10.48 21.90 -2.88
C LEU A 109 -9.94 22.14 -1.47
N ASN A 110 -8.76 22.77 -1.36
CA ASN A 110 -8.14 23.07 -0.08
C ASN A 110 -9.06 23.91 0.80
N LYS A 111 -9.70 24.95 0.23
CA LYS A 111 -10.69 25.78 0.95
C LYS A 111 -11.92 24.99 1.38
N LYS A 112 -12.47 24.12 0.50
CA LYS A 112 -13.65 23.30 0.84
C LYS A 112 -13.35 22.33 1.98
N VAL A 113 -12.24 21.61 1.90
CA VAL A 113 -11.86 20.60 2.92
C VAL A 113 -11.48 21.31 4.22
N SER A 114 -10.68 22.38 4.19
CA SER A 114 -10.36 23.16 5.40
C SER A 114 -11.62 23.69 6.08
N ASN A 115 -12.58 24.24 5.33
CA ASN A 115 -13.85 24.70 5.89
C ASN A 115 -14.68 23.54 6.50
N PHE A 116 -14.62 22.36 5.89
CA PHE A 116 -15.29 21.18 6.44
C PHE A 116 -14.66 20.76 7.77
N ILE A 117 -13.34 20.73 7.86
CA ILE A 117 -12.59 20.43 9.08
C ILE A 117 -12.94 21.43 10.20
N GLU A 118 -12.91 22.74 9.88
CA GLU A 118 -13.23 23.82 10.82
C GLU A 118 -14.62 23.68 11.44
N LYS A 119 -15.63 23.39 10.60
CA LYS A 119 -17.02 23.21 11.05
C LYS A 119 -17.24 21.94 11.86
N GLY A 120 -16.44 20.92 11.60
CA GLY A 120 -16.58 19.61 12.23
C GLY A 120 -16.04 19.54 13.65
N ASN A 121 -15.16 20.47 14.06
CA ASN A 121 -14.52 20.48 15.37
C ASN A 121 -13.93 19.10 15.76
N TYR A 122 -13.02 18.60 14.94
CA TYR A 122 -12.41 17.29 15.10
C TYR A 122 -11.27 17.29 16.13
N ASP A 123 -11.15 16.22 16.90
CA ASP A 123 -10.00 15.97 17.79
C ASP A 123 -8.80 15.46 17.00
N LYS A 124 -9.04 14.57 16.02
CA LYS A 124 -8.00 14.03 15.13
C LYS A 124 -8.45 14.13 13.66
N VAL A 125 -7.49 14.42 12.78
CA VAL A 125 -7.70 14.45 11.32
C VAL A 125 -6.61 13.60 10.67
N ILE A 126 -7.02 12.56 9.96
CA ILE A 126 -6.15 11.65 9.23
C ILE A 126 -6.28 11.97 7.75
N ILE A 127 -5.18 12.25 7.08
CA ILE A 127 -5.14 12.55 5.63
C ILE A 127 -4.32 11.46 4.93
N SER A 128 -4.96 10.68 4.06
CA SER A 128 -4.27 9.72 3.21
C SER A 128 -3.55 10.43 2.06
N TYR A 129 -2.32 9.99 1.84
CA TYR A 129 -1.34 10.47 0.86
C TYR A 129 -0.81 11.89 1.08
N ALA A 130 0.49 12.01 1.11
CA ALA A 130 1.18 13.31 1.16
C ALA A 130 0.79 14.23 -0.02
N SER A 131 0.43 13.67 -1.19
CA SER A 131 -0.01 14.43 -2.35
C SER A 131 -1.34 15.17 -2.17
N TRP A 132 -2.19 14.74 -1.24
CA TRP A 132 -3.46 15.40 -0.91
C TRP A 132 -3.36 16.26 0.36
N ALA A 133 -2.25 16.16 1.08
CA ALA A 133 -2.12 16.70 2.43
C ALA A 133 -2.20 18.24 2.55
N LYS A 134 -2.08 18.98 1.44
CA LYS A 134 -2.30 20.45 1.45
C LYS A 134 -3.73 20.87 1.75
N VAL A 135 -4.69 19.97 1.76
CA VAL A 135 -6.09 20.27 2.13
C VAL A 135 -6.23 20.81 3.56
N VAL A 136 -5.25 20.56 4.44
CA VAL A 136 -5.22 21.10 5.82
C VAL A 136 -4.51 22.46 5.95
N SER A 137 -3.99 23.03 4.86
CA SER A 137 -3.10 24.21 4.95
C SER A 137 -3.76 25.50 5.47
N ASN A 138 -5.09 25.57 5.44
CA ASN A 138 -5.85 26.80 5.79
C ASN A 138 -6.72 26.62 7.05
N ILE A 139 -6.54 25.53 7.81
CA ILE A 139 -7.29 25.34 9.06
C ILE A 139 -6.76 26.26 10.17
N LYS A 140 -7.67 26.80 10.96
CA LYS A 140 -7.39 27.67 12.13
C LYS A 140 -7.53 26.90 13.43
N THR A 141 -8.43 25.90 13.47
CA THR A 141 -8.53 24.94 14.58
C THR A 141 -7.26 24.11 14.67
N LYS A 142 -7.02 23.49 15.81
CA LYS A 142 -5.80 22.70 16.04
C LYS A 142 -6.16 21.25 16.38
N PRO A 143 -6.78 20.50 15.45
CA PRO A 143 -6.91 19.06 15.64
C PRO A 143 -5.52 18.41 15.62
N TYR A 144 -5.38 17.23 16.19
CA TYR A 144 -4.17 16.42 16.01
C TYR A 144 -4.12 15.88 14.58
N LEU A 145 -3.14 16.35 13.80
CA LEU A 145 -3.01 16.07 12.37
C LEU A 145 -2.13 14.84 12.13
N ILE A 146 -2.66 13.88 11.42
CA ILE A 146 -1.95 12.65 11.02
C ILE A 146 -1.93 12.58 9.50
N VAL A 147 -0.76 12.34 8.91
CA VAL A 147 -0.65 11.98 7.49
C VAL A 147 -0.33 10.50 7.35
N ASP A 148 -1.19 9.78 6.64
CA ASP A 148 -1.02 8.40 6.23
C ASP A 148 -0.37 8.39 4.84
N THR A 149 0.95 8.15 4.76
CA THR A 149 1.72 8.44 3.55
C THR A 149 1.44 7.47 2.41
N HIS A 150 1.11 6.22 2.69
CA HIS A 150 1.01 5.08 1.78
C HIS A 150 2.29 4.79 0.98
N ASP A 151 2.94 5.83 0.45
CA ASP A 151 4.13 5.73 -0.41
C ASP A 151 5.07 6.92 -0.20
N PHE A 152 6.36 6.69 -0.42
CA PHE A 152 7.35 7.75 -0.61
C PHE A 152 7.32 8.22 -2.07
N ILE A 153 6.56 9.31 -2.33
CA ILE A 153 6.24 9.79 -3.69
C ILE A 153 7.50 10.21 -4.44
N THR A 154 8.45 10.84 -3.76
CA THR A 154 9.73 11.23 -4.37
C THR A 154 10.48 10.03 -4.92
N ALA A 155 10.50 8.91 -4.20
CA ALA A 155 11.18 7.69 -4.65
C ALA A 155 10.52 7.06 -5.88
N GLN A 156 9.20 7.22 -6.05
CA GLN A 156 8.49 6.81 -7.27
C GLN A 156 8.82 7.66 -8.50
N SER A 157 9.35 8.87 -8.29
CA SER A 157 9.71 9.83 -9.36
C SER A 157 11.20 9.86 -9.68
N ARG A 158 11.94 8.80 -9.39
CA ARG A 158 13.40 8.70 -9.57
C ARG A 158 13.89 8.89 -11.00
N ASP A 159 13.02 8.67 -12.00
CA ASP A 159 13.26 8.96 -13.40
C ASP A 159 13.42 10.47 -13.71
N LYS A 160 12.91 11.32 -12.80
CA LYS A 160 12.97 12.78 -12.91
C LYS A 160 14.19 13.35 -12.20
N ILE A 161 15.39 12.84 -12.49
CA ILE A 161 16.66 13.14 -11.77
C ILE A 161 16.87 14.64 -11.54
N GLY A 162 16.70 15.49 -12.55
CA GLY A 162 16.88 16.94 -12.43
C GLY A 162 15.86 17.66 -11.55
N LYS A 163 14.81 16.98 -11.08
CA LYS A 163 13.73 17.54 -10.24
C LYS A 163 13.58 16.87 -8.88
N ILE A 164 14.29 15.77 -8.65
CA ILE A 164 14.09 14.90 -7.47
C ILE A 164 14.32 15.66 -6.17
N GLY A 165 15.33 16.53 -6.10
CA GLY A 165 15.58 17.36 -4.90
C GLY A 165 14.43 18.32 -4.57
N LYS A 166 13.79 18.90 -5.61
CA LYS A 166 12.62 19.78 -5.42
C LYS A 166 11.38 18.99 -4.99
N LEU A 167 11.20 17.78 -5.55
CA LEU A 167 10.11 16.89 -5.16
C LEU A 167 10.28 16.46 -3.70
N PHE A 168 11.49 16.04 -3.32
CA PHE A 168 11.81 15.66 -1.95
C PHE A 168 11.55 16.82 -0.97
N GLN A 169 12.07 18.01 -1.29
CA GLN A 169 11.83 19.20 -0.46
C GLN A 169 10.32 19.51 -0.33
N SER A 170 9.57 19.37 -1.44
CA SER A 170 8.11 19.57 -1.42
C SER A 170 7.43 18.56 -0.50
N GLU A 171 7.80 17.27 -0.57
CA GLU A 171 7.23 16.21 0.24
C GLU A 171 7.53 16.43 1.72
N ILE A 172 8.79 16.65 2.09
CA ILE A 172 9.21 16.94 3.47
C ILE A 172 8.50 18.19 4.03
N ASN A 173 8.40 19.27 3.25
CA ASN A 173 7.70 20.48 3.68
C ASN A 173 6.19 20.26 3.93
N ILE A 174 5.57 19.31 3.23
CA ILE A 174 4.20 18.90 3.49
C ILE A 174 4.13 18.10 4.78
N LEU A 175 4.97 17.08 4.94
CA LEU A 175 4.99 16.19 6.10
C LEU A 175 5.23 16.98 7.42
N LYS A 176 6.08 18.00 7.41
CA LYS A 176 6.35 18.87 8.56
C LYS A 176 5.11 19.61 9.11
N LYS A 177 4.02 19.67 8.37
CA LYS A 177 2.77 20.32 8.82
C LYS A 177 1.90 19.43 9.73
N PHE A 178 2.22 18.17 9.83
CA PHE A 178 1.49 17.18 10.61
C PHE A 178 2.15 16.95 11.98
N ASP A 179 1.36 16.50 12.95
CA ASP A 179 1.86 16.14 14.26
C ASP A 179 2.45 14.74 14.25
N GLU A 180 1.87 13.85 13.42
CA GLU A 180 2.31 12.46 13.28
C GLU A 180 2.29 12.02 11.81
N ILE A 181 3.29 11.24 11.42
CA ILE A 181 3.47 10.68 10.08
C ILE A 181 3.40 9.16 10.19
N TRP A 182 2.46 8.55 9.48
CA TRP A 182 2.37 7.09 9.37
C TRP A 182 3.09 6.61 8.14
N THR A 183 3.90 5.56 8.31
CA THR A 183 4.65 4.89 7.25
C THR A 183 4.39 3.40 7.28
N TYR A 184 4.71 2.70 6.20
CA TYR A 184 4.52 1.25 6.06
C TYR A 184 5.84 0.51 5.82
N SER A 185 6.94 1.23 5.63
CA SER A 185 8.26 0.66 5.41
C SER A 185 9.28 1.28 6.35
N VAL A 186 10.24 0.46 6.79
CA VAL A 186 11.33 0.93 7.67
C VAL A 186 12.23 1.95 6.99
N GLU A 187 12.35 1.89 5.65
CA GLU A 187 13.11 2.87 4.89
C GLU A 187 12.45 4.24 4.90
N GLU A 188 11.10 4.28 4.82
CA GLU A 188 10.34 5.53 4.90
C GLU A 188 10.39 6.11 6.31
N GLU A 189 10.20 5.27 7.34
CA GLU A 189 10.34 5.65 8.74
C GLU A 189 11.72 6.29 8.97
N TYR A 190 12.80 5.64 8.52
CA TYR A 190 14.15 6.15 8.64
C TYR A 190 14.34 7.48 7.90
N ILE A 191 13.97 7.56 6.62
CA ILE A 191 14.17 8.77 5.80
C ILE A 191 13.37 9.93 6.39
N PHE A 192 12.10 9.76 6.69
CA PHE A 192 11.29 10.85 7.24
C PHE A 192 11.81 11.30 8.62
N GLY A 193 12.32 10.36 9.42
CA GLY A 193 12.96 10.65 10.71
C GLY A 193 14.24 11.50 10.60
N GLN A 194 14.99 11.38 9.48
CA GLN A 194 16.18 12.20 9.26
C GLN A 194 15.86 13.64 8.85
N PHE A 195 14.68 13.88 8.24
CA PHE A 195 14.36 15.18 7.63
C PHE A 195 13.18 15.90 8.28
N THR A 196 12.53 15.25 9.26
CA THR A 196 11.45 15.87 10.05
C THR A 196 11.70 15.67 11.54
N ASP A 197 11.19 16.57 12.36
CA ASP A 197 11.16 16.51 13.83
C ASP A 197 9.82 15.96 14.35
N LYS A 198 9.07 15.28 13.49
CA LYS A 198 7.72 14.81 13.78
C LYS A 198 7.74 13.38 14.33
N LYS A 199 6.69 13.03 15.08
CA LYS A 199 6.45 11.65 15.47
C LYS A 199 6.22 10.83 14.21
N ILE A 200 6.98 9.75 14.02
CA ILE A 200 6.80 8.82 12.92
C ILE A 200 6.38 7.48 13.51
N THR A 201 5.34 6.91 12.94
CA THR A 201 4.82 5.62 13.40
C THR A 201 4.78 4.66 12.22
N LEU A 202 5.52 3.57 12.33
CA LEU A 202 5.45 2.46 11.39
C LEU A 202 4.18 1.66 11.69
N ILE A 203 3.22 1.71 10.78
CA ILE A 203 1.96 0.94 10.87
C ILE A 203 2.19 -0.40 10.16
N PRO A 204 2.05 -1.54 10.83
CA PRO A 204 2.14 -2.83 10.16
C PRO A 204 1.05 -2.99 9.09
N ILE A 205 1.42 -3.54 7.94
CA ILE A 205 0.42 -4.06 7.00
C ILE A 205 0.10 -5.47 7.47
N SER A 206 -1.14 -5.71 7.85
CA SER A 206 -1.59 -7.00 8.40
C SER A 206 -2.46 -7.78 7.44
N PHE A 207 -2.41 -9.09 7.56
CA PHE A 207 -3.25 -10.05 6.84
C PHE A 207 -3.76 -11.12 7.81
N PRO A 208 -4.84 -11.87 7.44
CA PRO A 208 -5.17 -13.09 8.13
C PRO A 208 -3.97 -14.05 8.10
N PHE A 209 -3.69 -14.69 9.23
CA PHE A 209 -2.69 -15.74 9.27
C PHE A 209 -3.34 -17.08 8.92
N CYS A 210 -2.96 -17.62 7.78
CA CYS A 210 -3.52 -18.84 7.19
C CYS A 210 -2.41 -19.86 6.90
N PRO A 211 -1.69 -20.37 7.93
CA PRO A 211 -0.50 -21.20 7.72
C PRO A 211 -0.85 -22.47 6.95
N THR A 212 0.04 -22.85 6.03
CA THR A 212 -0.05 -24.12 5.33
C THR A 212 0.65 -25.21 6.16
N GLU A 213 0.17 -26.44 6.09
CA GLU A 213 0.94 -27.59 6.56
C GLU A 213 2.00 -28.00 5.53
N TYR A 214 3.06 -28.67 5.98
CA TYR A 214 4.03 -29.27 5.07
C TYR A 214 3.36 -30.43 4.32
N LYS A 215 3.53 -30.46 3.00
CA LYS A 215 3.07 -31.55 2.12
C LYS A 215 4.26 -32.19 1.43
N GLU A 216 4.24 -33.51 1.27
CA GLU A 216 5.23 -34.19 0.42
C GLU A 216 5.05 -33.80 -1.06
N ASN A 217 3.81 -33.67 -1.51
CA ASN A 217 3.47 -33.28 -2.87
C ASN A 217 2.62 -32.00 -2.85
N TYR A 218 3.09 -30.98 -3.52
CA TYR A 218 2.37 -29.72 -3.71
C TYR A 218 1.75 -29.69 -5.11
N LYS A 219 0.57 -29.11 -5.25
CA LYS A 219 -0.09 -28.90 -6.54
C LYS A 219 0.68 -27.89 -7.40
N TYR A 220 1.30 -26.91 -6.77
CA TYR A 220 2.05 -25.83 -7.40
C TYR A 220 3.46 -25.76 -6.79
N GLU A 221 4.49 -25.83 -7.63
CA GLU A 221 5.87 -25.72 -7.16
C GLU A 221 6.22 -24.27 -6.84
N LEU A 222 6.08 -23.40 -7.82
CA LEU A 222 6.34 -21.95 -7.68
C LEU A 222 5.11 -21.14 -8.02
N ILE A 223 4.89 -20.06 -7.24
CA ILE A 223 3.84 -19.07 -7.51
C ILE A 223 4.45 -17.68 -7.71
N PHE A 224 3.96 -16.95 -8.73
CA PHE A 224 4.20 -15.53 -8.93
C PHE A 224 2.87 -14.78 -9.06
N VAL A 225 2.59 -13.86 -8.12
CA VAL A 225 1.39 -13.02 -8.16
C VAL A 225 1.76 -11.62 -8.64
N GLY A 226 1.10 -11.13 -9.69
CA GLY A 226 1.46 -9.83 -10.26
C GLY A 226 0.31 -9.06 -10.90
N SER A 227 0.22 -7.77 -10.57
CA SER A 227 -0.55 -6.81 -11.35
C SER A 227 0.21 -6.39 -12.62
N LEU A 228 -0.52 -5.84 -13.59
CA LEU A 228 0.07 -5.32 -14.83
C LEU A 228 0.71 -3.95 -14.57
N ASN A 229 1.94 -3.96 -14.08
CA ASN A 229 2.74 -2.74 -13.90
C ASN A 229 4.19 -2.95 -14.35
N PRO A 230 4.93 -1.88 -14.68
CA PRO A 230 6.29 -1.99 -15.22
C PRO A 230 7.27 -2.77 -14.33
N HIS A 231 7.12 -2.69 -13.02
CA HIS A 231 8.03 -3.36 -12.08
C HIS A 231 7.83 -4.89 -12.08
N ASN A 232 6.58 -5.35 -12.14
CA ASN A 232 6.27 -6.77 -12.26
C ASN A 232 6.68 -7.31 -13.63
N ILE A 233 6.48 -6.53 -14.69
CA ILE A 233 6.89 -6.90 -16.07
C ILE A 233 8.40 -7.12 -16.11
N ALA A 234 9.18 -6.12 -15.72
CA ALA A 234 10.64 -6.23 -15.69
C ALA A 234 11.15 -7.39 -14.81
N GLY A 235 10.44 -7.67 -13.70
CA GLY A 235 10.79 -8.78 -12.81
C GLY A 235 10.57 -10.14 -13.44
N ILE A 236 9.43 -10.38 -14.08
CA ILE A 236 9.14 -11.67 -14.71
C ILE A 236 9.95 -11.89 -15.99
N GLU A 237 10.24 -10.84 -16.77
CA GLU A 237 11.15 -10.90 -17.93
C GLU A 237 12.57 -11.26 -17.51
N TRP A 238 13.06 -10.66 -16.42
CA TRP A 238 14.36 -11.03 -15.85
C TRP A 238 14.38 -12.48 -15.37
N PHE A 239 13.31 -12.91 -14.69
CA PHE A 239 13.20 -14.28 -14.21
C PHE A 239 13.20 -15.29 -15.37
N GLU A 240 12.45 -15.02 -16.42
CA GLU A 240 12.44 -15.85 -17.64
C GLU A 240 13.83 -15.98 -18.25
N LYS A 241 14.52 -14.85 -18.42
CA LYS A 241 15.80 -14.82 -19.13
C LYS A 241 16.96 -15.33 -18.30
N GLU A 242 17.02 -14.98 -17.02
CA GLU A 242 18.21 -15.19 -16.19
C GLU A 242 18.06 -16.36 -15.18
N VAL A 243 16.83 -16.76 -14.81
CA VAL A 243 16.59 -17.79 -13.80
C VAL A 243 16.09 -19.10 -14.39
N LEU A 244 15.06 -19.05 -15.26
CA LEU A 244 14.45 -20.24 -15.85
C LEU A 244 15.43 -21.19 -16.53
N PRO A 245 16.53 -20.75 -17.22
CA PRO A 245 17.48 -21.66 -17.83
C PRO A 245 18.14 -22.66 -16.86
N PHE A 246 18.08 -22.38 -15.55
CA PHE A 246 18.64 -23.25 -14.50
C PHE A 246 17.59 -24.09 -13.77
N LEU A 247 16.29 -23.98 -14.11
CA LEU A 247 15.20 -24.63 -13.37
C LEU A 247 14.60 -25.86 -14.07
N GLU A 248 15.18 -26.29 -15.21
CA GLU A 248 14.72 -27.45 -15.98
C GLU A 248 13.19 -27.45 -16.20
N ASP A 249 12.48 -28.46 -15.68
CA ASP A 249 11.04 -28.65 -15.85
C ASP A 249 10.17 -28.00 -14.76
N THR A 250 10.77 -27.28 -13.81
CA THR A 250 10.05 -26.64 -12.71
C THR A 250 8.97 -25.68 -13.21
N LYS A 251 7.72 -25.85 -12.73
CA LYS A 251 6.58 -25.03 -13.18
C LYS A 251 6.39 -23.79 -12.33
N VAL A 252 6.18 -22.67 -13.00
CA VAL A 252 5.87 -21.36 -12.38
C VAL A 252 4.42 -21.00 -12.67
N HIS A 253 3.60 -20.99 -11.64
CA HIS A 253 2.19 -20.63 -11.73
C HIS A 253 2.04 -19.11 -11.57
N ILE A 254 1.57 -18.46 -12.64
CA ILE A 254 1.50 -16.99 -12.73
C ILE A 254 0.05 -16.54 -12.59
N ILE A 255 -0.21 -15.64 -11.63
CA ILE A 255 -1.53 -15.17 -11.29
C ILE A 255 -1.62 -13.65 -11.40
N GLY A 256 -2.76 -13.17 -11.89
CA GLY A 256 -3.08 -11.76 -11.97
C GLY A 256 -3.02 -11.18 -13.38
N LYS A 257 -3.23 -9.86 -13.47
CA LYS A 257 -3.26 -9.14 -14.76
C LYS A 257 -1.95 -9.21 -15.53
N ILE A 258 -0.84 -9.54 -14.88
CA ILE A 258 0.48 -9.73 -15.48
C ILE A 258 0.48 -10.83 -16.56
N CYS A 259 -0.38 -11.84 -16.44
CA CYS A 259 -0.52 -12.92 -17.41
C CYS A 259 -0.79 -12.45 -18.86
N LYS A 260 -1.29 -11.21 -19.02
CA LYS A 260 -1.57 -10.63 -20.35
C LYS A 260 -0.32 -10.31 -21.16
N VAL A 261 0.83 -10.15 -20.50
CA VAL A 261 2.09 -9.74 -21.12
C VAL A 261 3.22 -10.74 -20.93
N VAL A 262 3.06 -11.71 -20.04
CA VAL A 262 4.02 -12.80 -19.87
C VAL A 262 4.02 -13.66 -21.13
N PRO A 263 5.20 -13.92 -21.76
CA PRO A 263 5.29 -14.75 -22.95
C PRO A 263 4.86 -16.19 -22.69
N ASP A 264 4.60 -16.93 -23.77
CA ASP A 264 4.36 -18.37 -23.65
C ASP A 264 5.69 -19.08 -23.49
N HIS A 265 5.81 -19.84 -22.41
CA HIS A 265 6.99 -20.63 -22.10
C HIS A 265 6.55 -21.98 -21.50
N PRO A 266 7.25 -23.11 -21.81
CA PRO A 266 6.87 -24.42 -21.30
C PRO A 266 6.76 -24.49 -19.77
N ASN A 267 7.57 -23.71 -19.03
CA ASN A 267 7.57 -23.67 -17.57
C ASN A 267 6.53 -22.70 -17.00
N PHE A 268 5.89 -21.86 -17.79
CA PHE A 268 4.90 -20.91 -17.30
C PHE A 268 3.48 -21.44 -17.45
N VAL A 269 2.75 -21.48 -16.33
CA VAL A 269 1.32 -21.79 -16.28
C VAL A 269 0.56 -20.55 -15.90
N LYS A 270 -0.09 -19.91 -16.87
CA LYS A 270 -0.81 -18.63 -16.71
C LYS A 270 -2.26 -18.86 -16.28
N HIS A 271 -2.65 -18.40 -15.09
CA HIS A 271 -4.01 -18.54 -14.57
C HIS A 271 -4.89 -17.30 -14.79
N GLY A 272 -4.28 -16.15 -15.14
CA GLY A 272 -5.03 -14.89 -15.26
C GLY A 272 -5.49 -14.35 -13.91
N MET A 273 -6.61 -13.65 -13.91
CA MET A 273 -7.29 -13.23 -12.67
C MET A 273 -8.06 -14.41 -12.11
N VAL A 274 -7.86 -14.70 -10.84
CA VAL A 274 -8.54 -15.76 -10.11
C VAL A 274 -9.47 -15.16 -9.05
N ASP A 275 -10.58 -15.83 -8.78
CA ASP A 275 -11.54 -15.39 -7.76
C ASP A 275 -11.04 -15.71 -6.36
N ASP A 276 -10.39 -16.87 -6.20
CA ASP A 276 -9.81 -17.36 -4.95
C ASP A 276 -8.30 -17.55 -5.10
N ILE A 277 -7.53 -16.60 -4.57
CA ILE A 277 -6.07 -16.68 -4.51
C ILE A 277 -5.60 -17.53 -3.33
N GLU A 278 -6.44 -17.70 -2.33
CA GLU A 278 -6.16 -18.47 -1.12
C GLU A 278 -5.86 -19.94 -1.46
N ASP A 279 -6.68 -20.56 -2.35
CA ASP A 279 -6.43 -21.95 -2.81
C ASP A 279 -5.04 -22.11 -3.44
N PHE A 280 -4.57 -21.07 -4.15
CA PHE A 280 -3.22 -21.10 -4.73
C PHE A 280 -2.14 -21.07 -3.65
N TYR A 281 -2.22 -20.13 -2.71
CA TYR A 281 -1.23 -20.08 -1.62
C TYR A 281 -1.23 -21.36 -0.77
N GLN A 282 -2.41 -21.90 -0.44
CA GLN A 282 -2.55 -23.12 0.35
C GLN A 282 -1.95 -24.38 -0.33
N ASN A 283 -1.83 -24.40 -1.64
CA ASN A 283 -1.35 -25.53 -2.42
C ASN A 283 -0.01 -25.29 -3.11
N THR A 284 0.67 -24.19 -2.77
CA THR A 284 1.98 -23.82 -3.31
C THR A 284 3.11 -24.19 -2.35
N LYS A 285 4.25 -24.61 -2.90
CA LYS A 285 5.48 -24.89 -2.12
C LYS A 285 6.27 -23.60 -1.86
N ILE A 286 6.57 -22.82 -2.90
CA ILE A 286 7.47 -21.65 -2.83
C ILE A 286 6.82 -20.45 -3.54
N ALA A 287 6.88 -19.26 -2.94
CA ALA A 287 6.56 -18.03 -3.62
C ALA A 287 7.83 -17.37 -4.17
N ILE A 288 7.72 -16.71 -5.33
CA ILE A 288 8.83 -15.93 -5.90
C ILE A 288 8.48 -14.46 -6.05
N CYS A 289 9.49 -13.62 -5.82
CA CYS A 289 9.35 -12.16 -5.96
C CYS A 289 10.58 -11.55 -6.65
N PRO A 290 10.77 -11.73 -7.97
CA PRO A 290 11.95 -11.32 -8.72
C PRO A 290 11.92 -9.82 -9.06
N MET A 291 11.69 -8.95 -8.10
CA MET A 291 11.50 -7.52 -8.31
C MET A 291 12.84 -6.79 -8.48
N LEU A 292 13.07 -6.15 -9.61
CA LEU A 292 14.28 -5.35 -9.88
C LEU A 292 14.14 -3.89 -9.44
N SER A 293 12.92 -3.44 -9.26
CA SER A 293 12.60 -2.05 -8.96
C SER A 293 11.25 -1.92 -8.23
N GLY A 294 10.86 -0.71 -7.89
CA GLY A 294 9.68 -0.40 -7.08
C GLY A 294 10.07 0.02 -5.67
N THR A 295 9.21 0.82 -5.04
CA THR A 295 9.35 1.32 -3.67
C THR A 295 8.42 0.59 -2.72
N GLY A 296 8.60 0.77 -1.42
CA GLY A 296 7.73 0.28 -0.38
C GLY A 296 7.70 -1.25 -0.23
N ILE A 297 6.85 -1.69 0.67
CA ILE A 297 6.69 -3.11 0.99
C ILE A 297 6.01 -3.88 -0.15
N LYS A 298 6.41 -5.11 -0.37
CA LYS A 298 5.84 -5.97 -1.41
C LYS A 298 4.72 -6.83 -0.83
N ILE A 299 3.49 -6.45 -1.09
CA ILE A 299 2.27 -7.12 -0.59
C ILE A 299 2.31 -8.63 -0.87
N LYS A 300 2.70 -9.05 -2.07
CA LYS A 300 2.82 -10.47 -2.44
C LYS A 300 3.80 -11.28 -1.56
N VAL A 301 4.83 -10.62 -1.00
CA VAL A 301 5.74 -11.25 -0.05
C VAL A 301 5.03 -11.45 1.29
N LEU A 302 4.33 -10.43 1.79
CA LEU A 302 3.56 -10.55 3.03
C LEU A 302 2.43 -11.57 2.91
N GLU A 303 1.74 -11.63 1.79
CA GLU A 303 0.71 -12.65 1.51
C GLU A 303 1.30 -14.05 1.55
N ALA A 304 2.47 -14.28 0.91
CA ALA A 304 3.15 -15.56 1.00
C ALA A 304 3.56 -15.91 2.44
N LEU A 305 4.13 -14.95 3.18
CA LEU A 305 4.53 -15.15 4.57
C LEU A 305 3.33 -15.40 5.50
N SER A 306 2.15 -14.83 5.22
CA SER A 306 0.91 -15.11 5.98
C SER A 306 0.46 -16.56 5.86
N HIS A 307 0.88 -17.25 4.78
CA HIS A 307 0.68 -18.70 4.57
C HIS A 307 1.87 -19.54 5.02
N SER A 308 2.83 -18.93 5.72
CA SER A 308 4.09 -19.58 6.11
C SER A 308 4.89 -20.13 4.92
N LEU A 309 4.75 -19.53 3.72
CA LEU A 309 5.51 -19.98 2.55
C LEU A 309 6.90 -19.33 2.55
N PRO A 310 7.96 -20.12 2.30
CA PRO A 310 9.27 -19.59 1.95
C PRO A 310 9.18 -18.76 0.66
N VAL A 311 9.92 -17.64 0.61
CA VAL A 311 9.94 -16.75 -0.55
C VAL A 311 11.36 -16.65 -1.09
N VAL A 312 11.56 -16.92 -2.39
CA VAL A 312 12.80 -16.55 -3.06
C VAL A 312 12.61 -15.22 -3.75
N THR A 313 13.48 -14.27 -3.47
CA THR A 313 13.30 -12.90 -3.91
C THR A 313 14.61 -12.21 -4.23
N SER A 314 14.56 -11.17 -5.04
CA SER A 314 15.67 -10.21 -5.16
C SER A 314 15.72 -9.28 -3.95
N ARG A 315 16.80 -8.50 -3.82
CA ARG A 315 16.94 -7.51 -2.77
C ARG A 315 15.73 -6.58 -2.63
N ARG A 316 15.05 -6.27 -3.75
CA ARG A 316 13.89 -5.37 -3.73
C ARG A 316 12.62 -6.00 -3.15
N GLY A 317 12.55 -7.33 -3.08
CA GLY A 317 11.39 -8.00 -2.50
C GLY A 317 11.29 -7.86 -0.99
N VAL A 318 12.41 -7.64 -0.30
CA VAL A 318 12.44 -7.41 1.16
C VAL A 318 12.46 -5.93 1.56
N ASP A 319 12.37 -5.00 0.58
CA ASP A 319 12.20 -3.59 0.91
C ASP A 319 10.93 -3.40 1.76
N GLY A 320 11.01 -2.57 2.78
CA GLY A 320 9.93 -2.27 3.71
C GLY A 320 9.87 -3.19 4.93
N LEU A 321 10.41 -4.41 4.86
CA LEU A 321 10.37 -5.36 5.97
C LEU A 321 11.28 -4.90 7.13
N LEU A 322 10.82 -5.13 8.37
CA LEU A 322 11.58 -4.83 9.60
C LEU A 322 12.92 -5.56 9.63
N ASN A 323 12.92 -6.86 9.35
CA ASN A 323 14.13 -7.66 9.24
C ASN A 323 14.32 -8.11 7.79
N LYS A 324 15.54 -8.00 7.27
CA LYS A 324 15.88 -8.43 5.90
C LYS A 324 16.34 -9.88 5.86
N THR A 325 16.57 -10.51 7.02
CA THR A 325 17.02 -11.90 7.20
C THR A 325 16.17 -12.57 8.27
N LEU A 326 16.20 -13.89 8.34
CA LEU A 326 15.44 -14.70 9.32
C LEU A 326 13.94 -14.43 9.28
N ASN A 327 13.43 -14.18 8.09
CA ASN A 327 12.05 -13.81 7.83
C ASN A 327 11.34 -14.74 6.82
N GLY A 328 11.98 -15.89 6.51
CA GLY A 328 11.46 -16.84 5.52
C GLY A 328 11.76 -16.44 4.06
N CYS A 329 12.40 -15.29 3.82
CA CYS A 329 12.86 -14.90 2.49
C CYS A 329 14.32 -15.29 2.26
N ILE A 330 14.62 -15.81 1.09
CA ILE A 330 15.98 -16.00 0.59
C ILE A 330 16.21 -14.93 -0.47
N VAL A 331 17.24 -14.12 -0.27
CA VAL A 331 17.50 -12.93 -1.09
C VAL A 331 18.69 -13.18 -2.00
N GLU A 332 18.40 -13.30 -3.32
CA GLU A 332 19.41 -13.52 -4.34
C GLU A 332 19.24 -12.55 -5.51
N ASN A 333 20.35 -12.07 -6.05
CA ASN A 333 20.33 -11.00 -7.06
C ASN A 333 20.89 -11.42 -8.42
N THR A 334 21.49 -12.61 -8.53
CA THR A 334 21.88 -13.21 -9.80
C THR A 334 20.91 -14.31 -10.19
N GLY A 335 20.73 -14.54 -11.49
CA GLY A 335 19.80 -15.58 -11.96
C GLY A 335 20.17 -16.97 -11.48
N LYS A 336 21.47 -17.30 -11.48
CA LYS A 336 21.98 -18.59 -11.03
C LYS A 336 21.73 -18.82 -9.54
N ASP A 337 22.12 -17.86 -8.66
CA ASP A 337 21.93 -18.01 -7.21
C ASP A 337 20.43 -18.06 -6.85
N PHE A 338 19.59 -17.29 -7.56
CA PHE A 338 18.15 -17.33 -7.39
C PHE A 338 17.57 -18.72 -7.72
N ALA A 339 18.03 -19.33 -8.81
CA ALA A 339 17.63 -20.69 -9.19
C ALA A 339 18.15 -21.73 -8.18
N GLU A 340 19.40 -21.63 -7.73
CA GLU A 340 19.97 -22.50 -6.70
C GLU A 340 19.17 -22.43 -5.39
N ALA A 341 18.74 -21.25 -4.98
CA ALA A 341 17.88 -21.08 -3.80
C ALA A 341 16.51 -21.76 -3.97
N ILE A 342 15.90 -21.67 -5.16
CA ILE A 342 14.66 -22.38 -5.48
C ILE A 342 14.89 -23.89 -5.41
N LEU A 343 15.90 -24.43 -6.09
CA LEU A 343 16.20 -25.85 -6.13
C LEU A 343 16.50 -26.41 -4.74
N LYS A 344 17.22 -25.64 -3.91
CA LYS A 344 17.45 -26.00 -2.52
C LYS A 344 16.16 -26.15 -1.72
N LEU A 345 15.21 -25.20 -1.85
CA LEU A 345 13.90 -25.31 -1.21
C LEU A 345 13.05 -26.45 -1.76
N LEU A 346 13.21 -26.80 -3.05
CA LEU A 346 12.48 -27.92 -3.65
C LEU A 346 12.98 -29.27 -3.18
N HIS A 347 14.30 -29.42 -2.93
CA HIS A 347 14.94 -30.74 -2.70
C HIS A 347 15.42 -30.96 -1.26
N ASP A 348 15.68 -29.91 -0.48
CA ASP A 348 16.08 -30.01 0.92
C ASP A 348 14.90 -29.74 1.86
N LYS A 349 14.28 -30.83 2.35
CA LYS A 349 13.14 -30.75 3.28
C LYS A 349 13.48 -30.03 4.58
N SER A 350 14.66 -30.21 5.12
CA SER A 350 15.06 -29.61 6.39
C SER A 350 15.21 -28.10 6.25
N PHE A 351 15.83 -27.66 5.17
CA PHE A 351 15.97 -26.25 4.83
C PHE A 351 14.62 -25.58 4.53
N TYR A 352 13.73 -26.28 3.81
CA TYR A 352 12.37 -25.80 3.58
C TYR A 352 11.61 -25.57 4.89
N ILE A 353 11.64 -26.55 5.81
CA ILE A 353 10.95 -26.45 7.10
C ILE A 353 11.53 -25.31 7.95
N GLU A 354 12.85 -25.11 7.92
CA GLU A 354 13.50 -23.99 8.60
C GLU A 354 12.95 -22.66 8.09
N LYS A 355 12.96 -22.44 6.78
CA LYS A 355 12.47 -21.18 6.18
C LYS A 355 10.97 -20.96 6.38
N LYS A 356 10.18 -22.03 6.36
CA LYS A 356 8.76 -21.98 6.70
C LYS A 356 8.53 -21.49 8.13
N LYS A 357 9.28 -21.99 9.11
CA LYS A 357 9.19 -21.54 10.51
C LYS A 357 9.64 -20.09 10.67
N GLU A 358 10.68 -19.67 9.95
CA GLU A 358 11.09 -18.27 9.93
C GLU A 358 9.97 -17.35 9.39
N ALA A 359 9.32 -17.75 8.29
CA ALA A 359 8.20 -17.02 7.68
C ALA A 359 7.04 -16.85 8.66
N GLU A 360 6.62 -17.93 9.31
CA GLU A 360 5.57 -17.97 10.32
C GLU A 360 5.88 -17.03 11.49
N LYS A 361 7.04 -17.23 12.12
CA LYS A 361 7.47 -16.42 13.26
C LYS A 361 7.52 -14.94 12.90
N TYR A 362 8.16 -14.62 11.78
CA TYR A 362 8.30 -13.22 11.33
C TYR A 362 6.95 -12.57 11.08
N PHE A 363 6.03 -13.28 10.42
CA PHE A 363 4.70 -12.76 10.10
C PHE A 363 3.89 -12.49 11.37
N LEU A 364 3.83 -13.45 12.30
CA LEU A 364 3.09 -13.30 13.55
C LEU A 364 3.62 -12.13 14.41
N GLU A 365 4.93 -11.97 14.47
CA GLU A 365 5.56 -10.91 15.28
C GLU A 365 5.39 -9.52 14.68
N ASN A 366 5.22 -9.39 13.34
CA ASN A 366 5.32 -8.10 12.67
C ASN A 366 4.08 -7.72 11.82
N HIS A 367 3.28 -8.68 11.35
CA HIS A 367 2.23 -8.44 10.36
C HIS A 367 0.88 -9.09 10.72
N SER A 368 0.71 -9.57 11.96
CA SER A 368 -0.57 -10.04 12.46
C SER A 368 -1.53 -8.89 12.75
N PHE A 369 -2.84 -9.16 12.75
CA PHE A 369 -3.86 -8.18 13.16
C PHE A 369 -3.67 -7.68 14.58
N GLU A 370 -3.21 -8.55 15.49
CA GLU A 370 -2.92 -8.19 16.87
C GLU A 370 -1.78 -7.19 16.97
N LYS A 371 -0.76 -7.36 16.14
CA LYS A 371 0.37 -6.42 16.08
C LYS A 371 -0.07 -5.06 15.57
N GLU A 372 -0.83 -5.01 14.49
CA GLU A 372 -1.39 -3.76 13.95
C GLU A 372 -2.30 -3.10 14.99
N LYS A 373 -3.23 -3.87 15.56
CA LYS A 373 -4.16 -3.36 16.59
C LYS A 373 -3.41 -2.74 17.76
N LYS A 374 -2.34 -3.39 18.26
CA LYS A 374 -1.52 -2.85 19.35
C LYS A 374 -0.91 -1.50 19.02
N VAL A 375 -0.43 -1.31 17.78
CA VAL A 375 0.12 -0.02 17.33
C VAL A 375 -0.98 1.03 17.26
N LEU A 376 -2.14 0.70 16.70
CA LEU A 376 -3.28 1.60 16.58
C LEU A 376 -3.87 1.95 17.96
N ASP A 377 -3.98 0.99 18.88
CA ASP A 377 -4.42 1.23 20.26
C ASP A 377 -3.52 2.26 20.96
N ASN A 378 -2.21 2.22 20.76
CA ASN A 378 -1.30 3.21 21.30
C ASN A 378 -1.54 4.64 20.73
N ILE A 379 -2.07 4.76 19.53
CA ILE A 379 -2.38 6.06 18.89
C ILE A 379 -3.72 6.62 19.36
N PHE A 380 -4.71 5.74 19.53
CA PHE A 380 -6.10 6.15 19.76
C PHE A 380 -6.56 5.98 21.22
N LEU A 381 -6.01 5.04 21.98
CA LEU A 381 -6.46 4.72 23.34
C LEU A 381 -5.54 5.28 24.42
N THR A 382 -4.28 5.59 24.13
CA THR A 382 -3.39 6.23 25.12
C THR A 382 -3.78 7.72 25.27
N LYS A 383 -3.81 8.18 26.54
CA LYS A 383 -4.19 9.56 26.90
C LYS A 383 -3.11 10.56 26.52
#